data_491d9591fdb86ca10a705e126f519b80
#
_entry.id   491d9591fdb86ca10a705e126f519b80
#
_cell.length_a   1.000
_cell.length_b   1.000
_cell.length_c   1.000
_cell.angle_alpha   90.00
_cell.angle_beta   90.00
_cell.angle_gamma   90.00
#
_symmetry.space_group_name_H-M   'P 1'
#
loop_
_entity.id
_entity.type
_entity.pdbx_description
1 polymer ?
#
loop_
_entity_poly.entity_id
_entity_poly.type
_entity_poly.pdbx_seq_one_letter_code
_entity_poly.pdbx_strand_id
1 'polypeptide(L)'
;MAGFVHELGSRELQLTPDPLSNDQNLQRHKIVTVRQHSPNPNVPQRNLSGDDKPAGRVLAASVTTVATVGDTMDTTTRDFRSDTSMTVNLGMPTPPVPTLVPRRKTHQIKVGDVLVGGDAPVSVQSMTTTKTHDIGATLQQIAALTAAGCDIVRVACPTDKDAEALPIIAEQSQIPVIADIHFQPKYVFQAIEAGCGAVRVNPGNIRKFDDQIESICKAATEHGTSIRIGVNAGSLDKRLLDKYGAPTAEAMVESALWEASLFEQYGFRDFKISVKHHDPVVMIRAYEQLAAQCDYPLHLGVTEAGPAFQGTIKSAVAFGHLLTEGIGDTIRVSLSADPVEEVKVGVKILESLNLRPRGLEIVSCPS
;
A
#
# COMPACT_ATOMS: atom_id res chain seq x y z
N MET A 1 21.02 18.29 18.04
CA MET A 1 20.68 17.41 19.18
C MET A 1 21.31 16.06 18.89
N ALA A 2 22.32 15.68 19.65
CA ALA A 2 23.11 14.49 19.41
C ALA A 2 22.40 13.27 20.02
N GLY A 3 22.18 12.24 19.20
CA GLY A 3 21.63 10.95 19.64
C GLY A 3 22.74 10.06 20.17
N PHE A 4 22.58 9.57 21.37
CA PHE A 4 23.46 8.60 22.03
C PHE A 4 23.28 7.22 21.42
N VAL A 5 24.40 6.59 21.03
CA VAL A 5 24.47 5.17 20.71
C VAL A 5 25.04 4.46 21.93
N HIS A 6 24.27 3.55 22.54
CA HIS A 6 24.74 2.67 23.59
C HIS A 6 25.12 1.30 23.04
N GLU A 7 26.31 0.85 23.42
CA GLU A 7 26.86 -0.48 23.17
C GLU A 7 26.04 -1.57 23.88
N LEU A 8 25.54 -2.55 23.11
CA LEU A 8 24.84 -3.72 23.65
C LEU A 8 25.84 -4.84 23.91
N GLY A 9 25.95 -5.24 25.16
CA GLY A 9 26.73 -6.42 25.57
C GLY A 9 26.10 -7.72 25.07
N SER A 10 26.95 -8.63 24.60
CA SER A 10 26.62 -9.97 24.11
C SER A 10 25.95 -10.81 25.21
N ARG A 11 24.76 -11.37 24.95
CA ARG A 11 24.13 -12.39 25.79
C ARG A 11 23.77 -13.60 24.92
N GLU A 12 24.16 -14.77 25.40
CA GLU A 12 23.76 -16.08 24.87
C GLU A 12 22.27 -16.34 25.13
N LEU A 13 21.56 -16.72 24.06
CA LEU A 13 20.19 -17.22 24.13
C LEU A 13 20.20 -18.75 24.08
N GLN A 14 19.78 -19.40 25.15
CA GLN A 14 19.55 -20.84 25.17
C GLN A 14 18.14 -21.15 24.65
N LEU A 15 18.07 -22.05 23.69
CA LEU A 15 16.83 -22.52 23.07
C LEU A 15 16.54 -23.95 23.50
N THR A 16 15.31 -24.23 23.93
CA THR A 16 14.83 -25.59 24.22
C THR A 16 13.96 -26.10 23.06
N PRO A 17 14.05 -27.36 22.66
CA PRO A 17 13.24 -27.93 21.59
C PRO A 17 11.83 -28.29 22.08
N ASP A 18 10.82 -28.03 21.26
CA ASP A 18 9.41 -28.35 21.48
C ASP A 18 9.07 -29.68 20.78
N PRO A 19 8.46 -30.67 21.45
CA PRO A 19 7.99 -31.90 20.84
C PRO A 19 6.52 -31.75 20.38
N LEU A 20 6.28 -32.03 19.10
CA LEU A 20 4.99 -32.33 18.49
C LEU A 20 4.08 -31.12 18.04
N SER A 21 4.12 -30.80 16.74
CA SER A 21 2.88 -30.53 16.01
C SER A 21 3.04 -30.82 14.52
N ASN A 22 2.20 -31.71 14.05
CA ASN A 22 2.06 -32.11 12.66
C ASN A 22 0.86 -31.34 12.10
N ASP A 23 1.08 -30.10 11.62
CA ASP A 23 0.05 -29.36 10.90
C ASP A 23 0.68 -28.44 9.85
N GLN A 24 0.43 -28.74 8.57
CA GLN A 24 1.18 -28.19 7.42
C GLN A 24 0.65 -26.84 6.88
N ASN A 25 -0.20 -26.08 7.61
CA ASN A 25 -0.84 -24.89 7.05
C ASN A 25 -0.86 -23.63 7.94
N LEU A 26 0.12 -23.48 8.84
CA LEU A 26 0.20 -22.24 9.65
C LEU A 26 1.33 -21.34 9.15
N GLN A 27 0.98 -20.18 8.64
CA GLN A 27 1.92 -19.08 8.39
C GLN A 27 2.61 -18.68 9.70
N ARG A 28 3.93 -18.84 9.75
CA ARG A 28 4.74 -18.59 10.96
C ARG A 28 5.23 -17.15 10.99
N HIS A 29 4.85 -16.42 12.04
CA HIS A 29 5.34 -15.08 12.30
C HIS A 29 6.62 -15.10 13.13
N LYS A 30 7.59 -14.24 12.79
CA LYS A 30 8.82 -14.05 13.58
C LYS A 30 8.61 -12.92 14.58
N ILE A 31 8.62 -13.23 15.87
CA ILE A 31 8.54 -12.23 16.94
C ILE A 31 9.90 -12.16 17.62
N VAL A 32 10.50 -10.97 17.64
CA VAL A 32 11.74 -10.71 18.40
C VAL A 32 11.40 -9.71 19.51
N THR A 33 11.57 -10.15 20.75
CA THR A 33 11.38 -9.26 21.91
C THR A 33 12.72 -8.66 22.29
N VAL A 34 12.85 -7.35 22.18
CA VAL A 34 14.03 -6.60 22.64
C VAL A 34 13.69 -5.95 23.97
N ARG A 35 14.37 -6.38 25.04
CA ARG A 35 14.27 -5.70 26.35
C ARG A 35 15.32 -4.61 26.40
N GLN A 36 14.90 -3.38 26.59
CA GLN A 36 15.80 -2.27 26.94
C GLN A 36 16.07 -2.32 28.46
N HIS A 37 17.33 -2.42 28.83
CA HIS A 37 17.74 -2.27 30.23
C HIS A 37 18.01 -0.80 30.50
N SER A 38 17.43 -0.28 31.58
CA SER A 38 17.78 1.05 32.11
C SER A 38 19.25 1.06 32.55
N PRO A 39 20.00 2.12 32.34
CA PRO A 39 21.39 2.19 32.79
C PRO A 39 21.46 2.17 34.31
N ASN A 40 22.35 1.36 34.84
CA ASN A 40 22.67 1.31 36.27
C ASN A 40 23.26 2.66 36.73
N PRO A 41 22.67 3.36 37.71
CA PRO A 41 23.10 4.69 38.14
C PRO A 41 24.48 4.75 38.84
N ASN A 42 25.17 3.62 39.02
CA ASN A 42 26.40 3.53 39.81
C ASN A 42 27.70 3.36 39.00
N VAL A 43 27.71 3.66 37.69
CA VAL A 43 28.95 3.62 36.89
C VAL A 43 29.52 5.02 36.72
N PRO A 44 30.78 5.28 37.16
CA PRO A 44 31.40 6.61 37.05
C PRO A 44 31.70 6.96 35.61
N GLN A 45 31.27 8.14 35.16
CA GLN A 45 31.55 8.71 33.87
C GLN A 45 33.01 9.18 33.76
N ARG A 46 33.75 8.73 32.77
CA ARG A 46 35.03 9.32 32.36
C ARG A 46 34.78 10.43 31.33
N ASN A 47 35.25 11.63 31.64
CA ASN A 47 35.34 12.73 30.72
C ASN A 47 36.44 12.47 29.68
N LEU A 48 36.10 12.46 28.41
CA LEU A 48 37.03 12.50 27.28
C LEU A 48 36.81 13.81 26.51
N SER A 49 37.74 14.72 26.63
CA SER A 49 37.93 15.88 25.74
C SER A 49 38.87 15.48 24.62
N GLY A 50 38.53 15.71 23.36
CA GLY A 50 39.41 15.57 22.22
C GLY A 50 38.67 15.43 20.91
N ASP A 51 38.91 16.39 20.01
CA ASP A 51 38.46 16.42 18.63
C ASP A 51 39.03 15.26 17.85
N ASP A 52 38.18 14.38 17.33
CA ASP A 52 38.43 13.54 16.15
C ASP A 52 37.14 13.02 15.58
N LYS A 53 36.92 13.28 14.27
CA LYS A 53 35.80 12.72 13.49
C LYS A 53 36.14 11.31 13.05
N PRO A 54 35.38 10.27 13.38
CA PRO A 54 35.50 8.99 12.70
C PRO A 54 34.39 8.81 11.64
N ALA A 55 34.83 8.27 10.50
CA ALA A 55 34.01 7.79 9.41
C ALA A 55 33.01 6.71 9.88
N GLY A 56 31.79 6.75 9.32
CA GLY A 56 30.72 5.84 9.68
C GLY A 56 31.09 4.36 9.50
N ARG A 57 31.09 3.63 10.58
CA ARG A 57 31.14 2.17 10.59
C ARG A 57 29.72 1.63 10.76
N VAL A 58 29.22 0.96 9.70
CA VAL A 58 28.02 0.16 9.78
C VAL A 58 28.34 -1.06 10.63
N LEU A 59 27.71 -1.17 11.80
CA LEU A 59 27.79 -2.37 12.66
C LEU A 59 26.84 -3.41 12.11
N ALA A 60 27.37 -4.47 11.50
CA ALA A 60 26.64 -5.68 11.20
C ALA A 60 26.52 -6.51 12.48
N ALA A 61 25.29 -6.75 12.94
CA ALA A 61 25.03 -7.70 14.02
C ALA A 61 25.14 -9.12 13.46
N SER A 62 26.19 -9.87 13.88
CA SER A 62 26.30 -11.29 13.58
C SER A 62 25.58 -12.10 14.65
N VAL A 63 24.61 -12.91 14.22
CA VAL A 63 23.96 -13.92 15.07
C VAL A 63 24.73 -15.23 14.88
N THR A 64 25.44 -15.67 15.90
CA THR A 64 26.11 -16.97 15.90
C THR A 64 25.12 -18.02 16.46
N THR A 65 24.68 -18.94 15.61
CA THR A 65 23.84 -20.06 16.01
C THR A 65 24.74 -21.25 16.35
N VAL A 66 24.70 -21.72 17.58
CA VAL A 66 25.33 -22.99 17.98
C VAL A 66 24.31 -24.10 17.82
N ALA A 67 24.50 -24.97 16.84
CA ALA A 67 23.72 -26.17 16.67
C ALA A 67 24.50 -27.31 17.32
N THR A 68 23.92 -28.01 18.29
CA THR A 68 24.43 -29.31 18.79
C THR A 68 23.98 -30.41 17.83
N VAL A 69 24.96 -31.02 17.16
CA VAL A 69 24.75 -32.15 16.26
C VAL A 69 24.93 -33.43 17.09
N GLY A 70 23.87 -34.23 17.16
CA GLY A 70 23.96 -35.64 17.55
C GLY A 70 24.09 -36.49 16.30
N ASP A 71 25.18 -37.26 16.28
CA ASP A 71 25.59 -38.36 15.42
C ASP A 71 24.76 -38.81 14.21
N THR A 72 25.31 -38.64 13.02
CA THR A 72 25.87 -39.67 12.11
C THR A 72 26.32 -38.98 10.81
N MET A 73 27.59 -39.22 10.43
CA MET A 73 28.17 -38.79 9.15
C MET A 73 27.48 -39.51 8.00
N ASP A 74 26.85 -38.79 7.13
CA ASP A 74 26.65 -39.18 5.74
C ASP A 74 27.12 -38.02 4.84
N THR A 75 28.22 -38.26 4.13
CA THR A 75 28.87 -37.32 3.23
C THR A 75 28.19 -37.36 1.88
N THR A 76 27.11 -36.62 1.72
CA THR A 76 26.58 -36.23 0.42
C THR A 76 26.58 -34.69 0.33
N THR A 77 27.45 -34.20 -0.54
CA THR A 77 27.48 -32.79 -0.94
C THR A 77 26.12 -32.34 -1.45
N ARG A 78 25.36 -31.64 -0.61
CA ARG A 78 24.13 -30.95 -1.02
C ARG A 78 24.46 -29.48 -1.32
N ASP A 79 24.14 -29.09 -2.53
CA ASP A 79 24.17 -27.73 -3.04
C ASP A 79 23.32 -26.81 -2.14
N PHE A 80 23.96 -25.90 -1.40
CA PHE A 80 23.31 -24.91 -0.54
C PHE A 80 22.81 -23.73 -1.37
N ARG A 81 21.87 -23.97 -2.26
CA ARG A 81 21.06 -22.95 -2.93
C ARG A 81 19.59 -23.34 -2.89
N SER A 82 18.96 -23.24 -1.71
CA SER A 82 17.50 -23.11 -1.61
C SER A 82 17.14 -22.62 -0.22
N ASP A 83 16.69 -21.41 -0.16
CA ASP A 83 15.63 -20.82 0.65
C ASP A 83 15.18 -21.65 1.87
N THR A 84 15.99 -21.66 2.91
CA THR A 84 15.58 -22.11 4.24
C THR A 84 15.48 -20.90 5.15
N SER A 85 14.33 -20.19 5.12
CA SER A 85 13.97 -19.30 6.20
C SER A 85 13.86 -20.12 7.49
N MET A 86 14.91 -20.11 8.30
CA MET A 86 14.84 -20.68 9.66
C MET A 86 13.86 -19.82 10.48
N THR A 87 12.69 -20.36 10.74
CA THR A 87 11.75 -19.79 11.73
C THR A 87 12.17 -20.26 13.11
N VAL A 88 12.63 -19.32 13.95
CA VAL A 88 12.89 -19.58 15.36
C VAL A 88 11.57 -19.43 16.12
N ASN A 89 11.04 -20.53 16.65
CA ASN A 89 9.90 -20.49 17.56
C ASN A 89 10.42 -20.18 18.96
N LEU A 90 10.09 -18.99 19.47
CA LEU A 90 10.52 -18.53 20.81
C LEU A 90 9.63 -19.06 21.94
N GLY A 91 8.77 -20.05 21.68
CA GLY A 91 7.91 -20.65 22.72
C GLY A 91 6.78 -19.74 23.22
N MET A 92 6.55 -18.59 22.57
CA MET A 92 5.40 -17.75 22.87
C MET A 92 4.17 -18.35 22.21
N PRO A 93 3.05 -18.50 22.94
CA PRO A 93 1.80 -18.91 22.30
C PRO A 93 1.44 -17.89 21.24
N THR A 94 1.32 -18.35 20.00
CA THR A 94 0.84 -17.49 18.90
C THR A 94 -0.61 -17.16 19.23
N PRO A 95 -0.96 -15.90 19.49
CA PRO A 95 -2.36 -15.55 19.70
C PRO A 95 -3.15 -15.97 18.45
N PRO A 96 -4.37 -16.51 18.62
CA PRO A 96 -5.21 -16.82 17.47
C PRO A 96 -5.34 -15.56 16.62
N VAL A 97 -5.09 -15.70 15.31
CA VAL A 97 -5.25 -14.58 14.37
C VAL A 97 -6.71 -14.15 14.45
N PRO A 98 -7.01 -12.90 14.83
CA PRO A 98 -8.37 -12.42 14.84
C PRO A 98 -8.97 -12.60 13.44
N THR A 99 -10.09 -13.29 13.36
CA THR A 99 -10.84 -13.40 12.10
C THR A 99 -11.55 -12.08 11.86
N LEU A 100 -11.16 -11.38 10.81
CA LEU A 100 -11.90 -10.22 10.33
C LEU A 100 -13.24 -10.67 9.75
N VAL A 101 -14.18 -9.74 9.63
CA VAL A 101 -15.42 -9.97 8.86
C VAL A 101 -15.02 -10.39 7.43
N PRO A 102 -15.70 -11.40 6.84
CA PRO A 102 -15.43 -11.81 5.46
C PRO A 102 -15.51 -10.60 4.52
N ARG A 103 -14.53 -10.51 3.61
CA ARG A 103 -14.51 -9.41 2.64
C ARG A 103 -15.78 -9.39 1.81
N ARG A 104 -16.27 -8.19 1.52
CA ARG A 104 -17.37 -7.94 0.61
C ARG A 104 -17.06 -8.57 -0.75
N LYS A 105 -18.00 -9.31 -1.31
CA LYS A 105 -17.86 -9.85 -2.68
C LYS A 105 -17.95 -8.71 -3.68
N THR A 106 -16.91 -8.53 -4.45
CA THR A 106 -16.81 -7.48 -5.47
C THR A 106 -16.53 -8.07 -6.84
N HIS A 107 -16.94 -7.35 -7.87
CA HIS A 107 -16.48 -7.63 -9.23
C HIS A 107 -14.96 -7.55 -9.28
N GLN A 108 -14.31 -8.56 -9.88
CA GLN A 108 -12.85 -8.57 -10.00
C GLN A 108 -12.43 -7.93 -11.30
N ILE A 109 -11.51 -6.96 -11.22
CA ILE A 109 -10.91 -6.29 -12.37
C ILE A 109 -9.40 -6.55 -12.41
N LYS A 110 -8.79 -6.20 -13.53
CA LYS A 110 -7.32 -6.22 -13.69
C LYS A 110 -6.78 -4.79 -13.78
N VAL A 111 -5.61 -4.58 -13.18
CA VAL A 111 -4.78 -3.40 -13.40
C VAL A 111 -3.44 -3.93 -13.89
N GLY A 112 -3.26 -4.02 -15.20
CA GLY A 112 -2.18 -4.80 -15.79
C GLY A 112 -2.29 -6.27 -15.38
N ASP A 113 -1.29 -6.80 -14.70
CA ASP A 113 -1.23 -8.17 -14.16
C ASP A 113 -1.77 -8.29 -12.72
N VAL A 114 -2.04 -7.17 -12.04
CA VAL A 114 -2.56 -7.17 -10.67
C VAL A 114 -4.08 -7.28 -10.66
N LEU A 115 -4.60 -8.32 -10.00
CA LEU A 115 -6.03 -8.50 -9.74
C LEU A 115 -6.48 -7.59 -8.60
N VAL A 116 -7.63 -6.95 -8.75
CA VAL A 116 -8.24 -6.05 -7.75
C VAL A 116 -9.71 -6.40 -7.59
N GLY A 117 -10.15 -6.60 -6.35
CA GLY A 117 -11.50 -7.07 -6.05
C GLY A 117 -11.63 -8.58 -6.05
N GLY A 118 -12.84 -9.09 -5.84
CA GLY A 118 -13.09 -10.51 -5.64
C GLY A 118 -12.31 -11.06 -4.45
N ASP A 119 -11.63 -12.18 -4.67
CA ASP A 119 -10.79 -12.82 -3.64
C ASP A 119 -9.32 -12.37 -3.71
N ALA A 120 -8.97 -11.41 -4.59
CA ALA A 120 -7.61 -10.91 -4.70
C ALA A 120 -7.15 -10.20 -3.41
N PRO A 121 -5.86 -10.29 -3.03
CA PRO A 121 -5.33 -9.56 -1.88
C PRO A 121 -5.55 -8.04 -2.01
N VAL A 122 -5.69 -7.36 -0.87
CA VAL A 122 -5.75 -5.88 -0.86
C VAL A 122 -4.40 -5.32 -1.32
N SER A 123 -4.40 -4.56 -2.41
CA SER A 123 -3.19 -3.99 -3.00
C SER A 123 -2.85 -2.61 -2.43
N VAL A 124 -1.55 -2.31 -2.32
CA VAL A 124 -1.03 -0.99 -1.96
C VAL A 124 -0.69 -0.22 -3.23
N GLN A 125 -1.32 0.92 -3.42
CA GLN A 125 -1.04 1.83 -4.51
C GLN A 125 -0.33 3.08 -3.98
N SER A 126 0.64 3.62 -4.73
CA SER A 126 1.21 4.95 -4.51
C SER A 126 1.18 5.79 -5.78
N MET A 127 1.80 6.95 -5.73
CA MET A 127 1.88 7.88 -6.85
C MET A 127 3.26 8.52 -6.89
N THR A 128 3.81 8.68 -8.09
CA THR A 128 5.04 9.43 -8.28
C THR A 128 4.82 10.94 -8.05
N THR A 129 5.87 11.60 -7.61
CA THR A 129 5.94 13.06 -7.46
C THR A 129 6.85 13.72 -8.50
N THR A 130 7.55 12.91 -9.29
CA THR A 130 8.37 13.35 -10.41
C THR A 130 7.51 13.92 -11.55
N LYS A 131 8.10 14.73 -12.41
CA LYS A 131 7.47 15.09 -13.68
C LYS A 131 7.46 13.85 -14.57
N THR A 132 6.31 13.42 -15.05
CA THR A 132 6.15 12.15 -15.79
C THR A 132 7.02 12.12 -17.05
N HIS A 133 7.18 13.25 -17.74
CA HIS A 133 8.06 13.36 -18.91
C HIS A 133 9.57 13.27 -18.60
N ASP A 134 9.97 13.32 -17.32
CA ASP A 134 11.30 12.89 -16.87
C ASP A 134 11.26 11.38 -16.61
N ILE A 135 11.39 10.62 -17.69
CA ILE A 135 11.26 9.16 -17.70
C ILE A 135 12.25 8.52 -16.71
N GLY A 136 13.50 8.99 -16.70
CA GLY A 136 14.56 8.42 -15.85
C GLY A 136 14.25 8.59 -14.36
N ALA A 137 13.90 9.81 -13.94
CA ALA A 137 13.54 10.09 -12.55
C ALA A 137 12.24 9.36 -12.15
N THR A 138 11.27 9.25 -13.06
CA THR A 138 10.00 8.56 -12.80
C THR A 138 10.21 7.07 -12.62
N LEU A 139 10.98 6.41 -13.48
CA LEU A 139 11.29 4.97 -13.36
C LEU A 139 12.11 4.68 -12.09
N GLN A 140 13.07 5.54 -11.75
CA GLN A 140 13.84 5.40 -10.50
C GLN A 140 12.92 5.49 -9.26
N GLN A 141 11.96 6.42 -9.26
CA GLN A 141 11.00 6.52 -8.16
C GLN A 141 10.06 5.32 -8.12
N ILE A 142 9.59 4.81 -9.27
CA ILE A 142 8.78 3.59 -9.35
C ILE A 142 9.56 2.39 -8.77
N ALA A 143 10.84 2.24 -9.10
CA ALA A 143 11.67 1.17 -8.54
C ALA A 143 11.79 1.28 -7.00
N ALA A 144 11.95 2.48 -6.46
CA ALA A 144 11.98 2.71 -5.01
C ALA A 144 10.63 2.36 -4.35
N LEU A 145 9.51 2.73 -4.97
CA LEU A 145 8.16 2.38 -4.50
C LEU A 145 7.94 0.86 -4.52
N THR A 146 8.35 0.20 -5.61
CA THR A 146 8.27 -1.27 -5.74
C THR A 146 9.06 -1.97 -4.65
N ALA A 147 10.30 -1.53 -4.40
CA ALA A 147 11.15 -2.07 -3.33
C ALA A 147 10.54 -1.87 -1.93
N ALA A 148 9.73 -0.83 -1.72
CA ALA A 148 9.00 -0.60 -0.48
C ALA A 148 7.72 -1.46 -0.34
N GLY A 149 7.32 -2.19 -1.39
CA GLY A 149 6.15 -3.06 -1.40
C GLY A 149 4.90 -2.45 -2.04
N CYS A 150 5.06 -1.47 -2.92
CA CYS A 150 3.98 -0.94 -3.77
C CYS A 150 3.59 -1.99 -4.83
N ASP A 151 2.29 -2.23 -4.99
CA ASP A 151 1.78 -3.20 -5.95
C ASP A 151 1.35 -2.53 -7.27
N ILE A 152 0.95 -1.26 -7.23
CA ILE A 152 0.46 -0.48 -8.37
C ILE A 152 0.93 0.96 -8.22
N VAL A 153 1.46 1.57 -9.28
CA VAL A 153 1.87 2.97 -9.26
C VAL A 153 0.97 3.85 -10.14
N ARG A 154 0.78 5.10 -9.74
CA ARG A 154 0.07 6.11 -10.52
C ARG A 154 1.03 7.23 -10.91
N VAL A 155 0.97 7.66 -12.17
CA VAL A 155 1.71 8.79 -12.70
C VAL A 155 0.76 9.87 -13.19
N ALA A 156 1.09 11.14 -13.01
CA ALA A 156 0.28 12.25 -13.52
C ALA A 156 0.48 12.45 -15.03
N CYS A 157 -0.60 12.73 -15.77
CA CYS A 157 -0.51 13.03 -17.20
C CYS A 157 -1.25 14.33 -17.54
N PRO A 158 -0.71 15.51 -17.14
CA PRO A 158 -1.34 16.80 -17.39
C PRO A 158 -1.01 17.40 -18.76
N THR A 159 0.05 16.96 -19.45
CA THR A 159 0.54 17.57 -20.70
C THR A 159 0.80 16.55 -21.79
N ASP A 160 0.94 17.01 -23.05
CA ASP A 160 1.31 16.15 -24.19
C ASP A 160 2.65 15.44 -23.97
N LYS A 161 3.65 16.14 -23.39
CA LYS A 161 4.95 15.53 -23.07
C LYS A 161 4.84 14.37 -22.09
N ASP A 162 3.94 14.50 -21.12
CA ASP A 162 3.71 13.42 -20.15
C ASP A 162 3.04 12.22 -20.83
N ALA A 163 2.08 12.47 -21.74
CA ALA A 163 1.44 11.42 -22.51
C ALA A 163 2.42 10.69 -23.46
N GLU A 164 3.35 11.42 -24.10
CA GLU A 164 4.41 10.87 -24.93
C GLU A 164 5.39 9.98 -24.15
N ALA A 165 5.55 10.21 -22.83
CA ALA A 165 6.41 9.42 -21.97
C ALA A 165 5.76 8.11 -21.49
N LEU A 166 4.42 8.02 -21.47
CA LEU A 166 3.70 6.88 -20.92
C LEU A 166 4.08 5.52 -21.53
N PRO A 167 4.27 5.37 -22.86
CA PRO A 167 4.62 4.07 -23.43
C PRO A 167 5.91 3.50 -22.84
N ILE A 168 6.95 4.34 -22.73
CA ILE A 168 8.25 3.92 -22.18
C ILE A 168 8.12 3.59 -20.69
N ILE A 169 7.39 4.41 -19.94
CA ILE A 169 7.19 4.19 -18.49
C ILE A 169 6.37 2.91 -18.27
N ALA A 170 5.31 2.69 -19.03
CA ALA A 170 4.47 1.50 -18.88
C ALA A 170 5.22 0.21 -19.22
N GLU A 171 6.06 0.24 -20.28
CA GLU A 171 6.88 -0.90 -20.71
C GLU A 171 8.00 -1.25 -19.71
N GLN A 172 8.67 -0.23 -19.15
CA GLN A 172 9.84 -0.44 -18.30
C GLN A 172 9.50 -0.49 -16.78
N SER A 173 8.28 -0.20 -16.41
CA SER A 173 7.85 -0.26 -15.02
C SER A 173 7.78 -1.71 -14.52
N GLN A 174 8.29 -1.95 -13.31
CA GLN A 174 8.24 -3.27 -12.64
C GLN A 174 6.85 -3.62 -12.11
N ILE A 175 5.97 -2.64 -11.97
CA ILE A 175 4.60 -2.77 -11.48
C ILE A 175 3.64 -2.01 -12.40
N PRO A 176 2.35 -2.41 -12.47
CA PRO A 176 1.40 -1.75 -13.35
C PRO A 176 1.29 -0.24 -13.11
N VAL A 177 1.23 0.50 -14.21
CA VAL A 177 1.11 1.96 -14.22
C VAL A 177 -0.33 2.38 -14.44
N ILE A 178 -0.81 3.32 -13.63
CA ILE A 178 -2.09 4.02 -13.81
C ILE A 178 -1.81 5.44 -14.28
N ALA A 179 -2.37 5.85 -15.40
CA ALA A 179 -2.33 7.25 -15.83
C ALA A 179 -3.43 8.07 -15.13
N ASP A 180 -3.03 9.19 -14.51
CA ASP A 180 -3.94 10.10 -13.81
C ASP A 180 -4.31 11.30 -14.70
N ILE A 181 -5.52 11.29 -15.23
CA ILE A 181 -5.98 12.26 -16.22
C ILE A 181 -7.09 13.13 -15.62
N HIS A 182 -6.86 14.44 -15.63
CA HIS A 182 -7.75 15.39 -14.98
C HIS A 182 -8.62 16.21 -15.96
N PHE A 183 -8.12 16.56 -17.15
CA PHE A 183 -8.74 17.63 -17.95
C PHE A 183 -8.95 17.33 -19.44
N GLN A 184 -8.23 16.37 -20.01
CA GLN A 184 -8.19 16.17 -21.47
C GLN A 184 -8.52 14.75 -21.85
N PRO A 185 -9.68 14.47 -22.47
CA PRO A 185 -10.06 13.14 -22.90
C PRO A 185 -9.03 12.46 -23.82
N LYS A 186 -8.33 13.22 -24.67
CA LYS A 186 -7.33 12.68 -25.58
C LYS A 186 -6.24 11.88 -24.85
N TYR A 187 -5.87 12.27 -23.62
CA TYR A 187 -4.86 11.56 -22.86
C TYR A 187 -5.35 10.21 -22.33
N VAL A 188 -6.68 10.01 -22.25
CA VAL A 188 -7.25 8.68 -21.89
C VAL A 188 -6.89 7.66 -22.98
N PHE A 189 -7.14 8.02 -24.23
CA PHE A 189 -6.82 7.15 -25.37
C PHE A 189 -5.32 6.90 -25.49
N GLN A 190 -4.51 7.96 -25.35
CA GLN A 190 -3.05 7.84 -25.37
C GLN A 190 -2.53 6.94 -24.25
N ALA A 191 -3.09 7.02 -23.05
CA ALA A 191 -2.71 6.16 -21.94
C ALA A 191 -3.12 4.70 -22.12
N ILE A 192 -4.28 4.46 -22.72
CA ILE A 192 -4.74 3.12 -23.08
C ILE A 192 -3.81 2.51 -24.14
N GLU A 193 -3.54 3.24 -25.22
CA GLU A 193 -2.64 2.83 -26.30
C GLU A 193 -1.19 2.63 -25.81
N ALA A 194 -0.77 3.40 -24.81
CA ALA A 194 0.54 3.28 -24.16
C ALA A 194 0.71 2.01 -23.30
N GLY A 195 -0.34 1.20 -23.11
CA GLY A 195 -0.28 0.00 -22.30
C GLY A 195 -0.38 0.24 -20.79
N CYS A 196 -0.90 1.40 -20.36
CA CYS A 196 -1.19 1.62 -18.95
C CYS A 196 -2.24 0.60 -18.46
N GLY A 197 -2.01 -0.04 -17.31
CA GLY A 197 -2.92 -1.05 -16.74
C GLY A 197 -4.26 -0.48 -16.31
N ALA A 198 -4.33 0.82 -16.03
CA ALA A 198 -5.58 1.54 -15.79
C ALA A 198 -5.46 3.03 -16.09
N VAL A 199 -6.61 3.68 -16.22
CA VAL A 199 -6.71 5.14 -16.32
C VAL A 199 -7.58 5.67 -15.19
N ARG A 200 -7.13 6.70 -14.49
CA ARG A 200 -7.95 7.41 -13.51
C ARG A 200 -8.60 8.61 -14.15
N VAL A 201 -9.92 8.66 -14.07
CA VAL A 201 -10.73 9.81 -14.46
C VAL A 201 -11.38 10.46 -13.24
N ASN A 202 -11.55 11.77 -13.28
CA ASN A 202 -12.26 12.52 -12.25
C ASN A 202 -13.50 13.17 -12.88
N PRO A 203 -14.65 12.59 -12.66
CA PRO A 203 -15.89 12.99 -13.32
C PRO A 203 -16.33 14.42 -13.01
N GLY A 204 -16.15 14.87 -11.77
CA GLY A 204 -16.54 16.22 -11.36
C GLY A 204 -15.86 17.35 -12.14
N ASN A 205 -14.77 17.06 -12.83
CA ASN A 205 -14.02 18.07 -13.60
C ASN A 205 -14.32 18.03 -15.11
N ILE A 206 -15.06 17.04 -15.63
CA ILE A 206 -15.03 16.80 -17.07
C ILE A 206 -16.39 16.40 -17.64
N ARG A 207 -17.28 17.35 -17.80
CA ARG A 207 -18.46 17.17 -18.67
C ARG A 207 -18.10 16.80 -20.11
N LYS A 208 -16.87 17.08 -20.56
CA LYS A 208 -16.36 16.71 -21.88
C LYS A 208 -16.08 15.21 -22.04
N PHE A 209 -16.06 14.44 -20.96
CA PHE A 209 -15.95 12.98 -21.03
C PHE A 209 -17.29 12.32 -21.34
N ASP A 210 -18.43 12.92 -20.94
CA ASP A 210 -19.74 12.32 -21.13
C ASP A 210 -19.99 11.98 -22.60
N ASP A 211 -19.59 12.86 -23.51
CA ASP A 211 -19.72 12.65 -24.96
C ASP A 211 -18.75 11.60 -25.54
N GLN A 212 -17.77 11.13 -24.75
CA GLN A 212 -16.73 10.21 -25.21
C GLN A 212 -16.69 8.89 -24.44
N ILE A 213 -17.59 8.69 -23.48
CA ILE A 213 -17.60 7.49 -22.62
C ILE A 213 -17.72 6.23 -23.47
N GLU A 214 -18.56 6.20 -24.49
CA GLU A 214 -18.67 5.06 -25.40
C GLU A 214 -17.35 4.69 -26.03
N SER A 215 -16.66 5.67 -26.61
CA SER A 215 -15.36 5.49 -27.25
C SER A 215 -14.28 5.04 -26.25
N ILE A 216 -14.31 5.59 -25.03
CA ILE A 216 -13.41 5.21 -23.93
C ILE A 216 -13.67 3.77 -23.51
N CYS A 217 -14.92 3.37 -23.32
CA CYS A 217 -15.29 1.99 -22.97
C CYS A 217 -14.82 0.99 -24.02
N LYS A 218 -15.02 1.33 -25.29
CA LYS A 218 -14.55 0.50 -26.42
C LYS A 218 -13.04 0.34 -26.41
N ALA A 219 -12.28 1.44 -26.37
CA ALA A 219 -10.82 1.40 -26.33
C ALA A 219 -10.30 0.65 -25.08
N ALA A 220 -10.88 0.88 -23.92
CA ALA A 220 -10.51 0.21 -22.68
C ALA A 220 -10.75 -1.30 -22.74
N THR A 221 -11.87 -1.73 -23.34
CA THR A 221 -12.19 -3.16 -23.54
C THR A 221 -11.20 -3.82 -24.52
N GLU A 222 -10.91 -3.17 -25.65
CA GLU A 222 -9.98 -3.68 -26.68
C GLU A 222 -8.55 -3.88 -26.15
N HIS A 223 -8.11 -3.04 -25.20
CA HIS A 223 -6.76 -3.11 -24.63
C HIS A 223 -6.71 -3.79 -23.25
N GLY A 224 -7.86 -4.19 -22.68
CA GLY A 224 -7.93 -4.76 -21.33
C GLY A 224 -7.52 -3.78 -20.22
N THR A 225 -7.73 -2.48 -20.46
CA THR A 225 -7.38 -1.40 -19.52
C THR A 225 -8.56 -1.11 -18.61
N SER A 226 -8.36 -1.16 -17.30
CA SER A 226 -9.42 -0.83 -16.35
C SER A 226 -9.49 0.69 -16.08
N ILE A 227 -10.64 1.13 -15.56
CA ILE A 227 -10.85 2.55 -15.24
C ILE A 227 -11.00 2.73 -13.72
N ARG A 228 -10.55 3.86 -13.21
CA ARG A 228 -10.86 4.28 -11.85
C ARG A 228 -11.69 5.56 -11.86
N ILE A 229 -12.92 5.45 -11.39
CA ILE A 229 -13.80 6.58 -11.08
C ILE A 229 -13.35 7.19 -9.76
N GLY A 230 -12.88 8.44 -9.79
CA GLY A 230 -12.27 9.08 -8.63
C GLY A 230 -13.01 10.32 -8.16
N VAL A 231 -13.96 10.15 -7.24
CA VAL A 231 -14.66 11.28 -6.59
C VAL A 231 -13.84 11.79 -5.40
N ASN A 232 -13.59 13.07 -5.37
CA ASN A 232 -12.94 13.76 -4.26
C ASN A 232 -13.83 14.91 -3.75
N ALA A 233 -13.84 15.12 -2.43
CA ALA A 233 -14.60 16.21 -1.80
C ALA A 233 -14.27 17.59 -2.39
N GLY A 234 -12.99 17.86 -2.66
CA GLY A 234 -12.53 19.16 -3.19
C GLY A 234 -12.87 19.41 -4.66
N SER A 235 -13.38 18.42 -5.39
CA SER A 235 -13.74 18.52 -6.82
C SER A 235 -15.10 17.89 -7.14
N LEU A 236 -16.02 17.96 -6.19
CA LEU A 236 -17.38 17.44 -6.38
C LEU A 236 -18.15 18.30 -7.39
N ASP A 237 -19.04 17.69 -8.16
CA ASP A 237 -19.89 18.38 -9.14
C ASP A 237 -20.72 19.48 -8.47
N LYS A 238 -20.76 20.65 -9.09
CA LYS A 238 -21.48 21.81 -8.57
C LYS A 238 -22.96 21.52 -8.32
N ARG A 239 -23.60 20.71 -9.15
CA ARG A 239 -25.02 20.31 -8.96
C ARG A 239 -25.24 19.61 -7.63
N LEU A 240 -24.30 18.78 -7.22
CA LEU A 240 -24.36 18.07 -5.94
C LEU A 240 -24.00 18.98 -4.78
N LEU A 241 -23.04 19.89 -4.96
CA LEU A 241 -22.75 20.92 -3.96
C LEU A 241 -23.96 21.83 -3.74
N ASP A 242 -24.66 22.24 -4.80
CA ASP A 242 -25.88 23.04 -4.71
C ASP A 242 -27.04 22.27 -4.03
N LYS A 243 -27.14 20.94 -4.27
CA LYS A 243 -28.15 20.07 -3.65
C LYS A 243 -27.91 19.80 -2.17
N TYR A 244 -26.65 19.50 -1.80
CA TYR A 244 -26.30 19.06 -0.45
C TYR A 244 -25.66 20.14 0.43
N GLY A 245 -25.31 21.29 -0.13
CA GLY A 245 -24.67 22.39 0.58
C GLY A 245 -23.19 22.19 0.94
N ALA A 246 -22.72 20.94 0.93
CA ALA A 246 -21.35 20.56 1.26
C ALA A 246 -20.98 19.20 0.61
N PRO A 247 -19.69 18.82 0.53
CA PRO A 247 -19.28 17.50 0.03
C PRO A 247 -19.53 16.41 1.10
N THR A 248 -20.80 16.15 1.40
CA THR A 248 -21.20 15.12 2.35
C THR A 248 -20.95 13.71 1.82
N ALA A 249 -21.04 12.69 2.69
CA ALA A 249 -20.93 11.29 2.28
C ALA A 249 -21.95 10.94 1.19
N GLU A 250 -23.20 11.37 1.36
CA GLU A 250 -24.31 11.14 0.43
C GLU A 250 -24.04 11.79 -0.93
N ALA A 251 -23.53 13.03 -0.94
CA ALA A 251 -23.20 13.74 -2.17
C ALA A 251 -22.09 13.02 -2.96
N MET A 252 -21.07 12.51 -2.28
CA MET A 252 -19.97 11.77 -2.91
C MET A 252 -20.42 10.40 -3.44
N VAL A 253 -21.31 9.72 -2.72
CA VAL A 253 -21.88 8.43 -3.15
C VAL A 253 -22.75 8.62 -4.38
N GLU A 254 -23.66 9.62 -4.37
CA GLU A 254 -24.50 9.93 -5.53
C GLU A 254 -23.65 10.26 -6.76
N SER A 255 -22.58 11.04 -6.60
CA SER A 255 -21.64 11.32 -7.69
C SER A 255 -21.02 10.06 -8.24
N ALA A 256 -20.54 9.17 -7.37
CA ALA A 256 -19.86 7.94 -7.77
C ALA A 256 -20.78 6.97 -8.51
N LEU A 257 -22.02 6.80 -8.02
CA LEU A 257 -23.01 5.93 -8.65
C LEU A 257 -23.52 6.49 -9.97
N TRP A 258 -23.71 7.80 -10.07
CA TRP A 258 -24.07 8.44 -11.32
C TRP A 258 -22.99 8.21 -12.38
N GLU A 259 -21.73 8.41 -12.05
CA GLU A 259 -20.61 8.14 -12.96
C GLU A 259 -20.50 6.66 -13.35
N ALA A 260 -20.68 5.75 -12.39
CA ALA A 260 -20.70 4.33 -12.69
C ALA A 260 -21.79 3.97 -13.70
N SER A 261 -22.99 4.57 -13.57
CA SER A 261 -24.11 4.35 -14.48
C SER A 261 -23.81 4.76 -15.92
N LEU A 262 -22.95 5.77 -16.15
CA LEU A 262 -22.55 6.18 -17.50
C LEU A 262 -21.71 5.11 -18.20
N PHE A 263 -20.84 4.40 -17.47
CA PHE A 263 -20.06 3.29 -18.01
C PHE A 263 -20.93 2.03 -18.19
N GLU A 264 -21.83 1.78 -17.25
CA GLU A 264 -22.78 0.65 -17.31
C GLU A 264 -23.70 0.70 -18.53
N GLN A 265 -24.09 1.89 -19.00
CA GLN A 265 -24.91 2.08 -20.21
C GLN A 265 -24.27 1.45 -21.45
N TYR A 266 -22.93 1.38 -21.48
CA TYR A 266 -22.16 0.76 -22.57
C TYR A 266 -21.67 -0.66 -22.21
N GLY A 267 -22.20 -1.27 -21.13
CA GLY A 267 -21.84 -2.61 -20.68
C GLY A 267 -20.43 -2.73 -20.09
N PHE A 268 -19.74 -1.61 -19.85
CA PHE A 268 -18.40 -1.60 -19.30
C PHE A 268 -18.46 -1.70 -17.77
N ARG A 269 -17.82 -2.72 -17.21
CA ARG A 269 -17.78 -2.96 -15.76
C ARG A 269 -16.37 -3.07 -15.17
N ASP A 270 -15.34 -2.98 -16.00
CA ASP A 270 -13.94 -3.10 -15.57
C ASP A 270 -13.45 -1.80 -14.94
N PHE A 271 -14.12 -1.36 -13.89
CA PHE A 271 -13.73 -0.18 -13.15
C PHE A 271 -13.78 -0.38 -11.63
N LYS A 272 -13.01 0.44 -10.93
CA LYS A 272 -13.03 0.59 -9.47
C LYS A 272 -13.39 2.01 -9.10
N ILE A 273 -13.95 2.19 -7.89
CA ILE A 273 -14.45 3.48 -7.42
C ILE A 273 -13.67 3.96 -6.20
N SER A 274 -13.48 5.27 -6.10
CA SER A 274 -12.97 5.91 -4.89
C SER A 274 -13.79 7.15 -4.55
N VAL A 275 -14.18 7.28 -3.27
CA VAL A 275 -14.86 8.45 -2.69
C VAL A 275 -14.00 8.97 -1.54
N LYS A 276 -13.21 10.03 -1.79
CA LYS A 276 -12.17 10.49 -0.88
C LYS A 276 -12.53 11.80 -0.21
N HIS A 277 -12.34 11.83 1.11
CA HIS A 277 -12.51 13.01 1.94
C HIS A 277 -11.29 13.22 2.83
N HIS A 278 -11.04 14.46 3.28
CA HIS A 278 -9.96 14.78 4.23
C HIS A 278 -10.32 14.42 5.68
N ASP A 279 -11.61 14.36 5.97
CA ASP A 279 -12.14 13.88 7.25
C ASP A 279 -12.37 12.37 7.19
N PRO A 280 -11.71 11.59 8.08
CA PRO A 280 -11.86 10.13 8.10
C PRO A 280 -13.28 9.65 8.39
N VAL A 281 -14.04 10.38 9.22
CA VAL A 281 -15.41 9.97 9.58
C VAL A 281 -16.36 10.11 8.40
N VAL A 282 -16.28 11.22 7.66
CA VAL A 282 -17.08 11.41 6.44
C VAL A 282 -16.67 10.38 5.38
N MET A 283 -15.37 10.12 5.24
CA MET A 283 -14.85 9.09 4.33
C MET A 283 -15.41 7.71 4.67
N ILE A 284 -15.32 7.29 5.93
CA ILE A 284 -15.86 5.99 6.38
C ILE A 284 -17.32 5.85 5.98
N ARG A 285 -18.17 6.82 6.33
CA ARG A 285 -19.58 6.82 5.99
C ARG A 285 -19.84 6.74 4.49
N ALA A 286 -19.04 7.45 3.69
CA ALA A 286 -19.17 7.41 2.23
C ALA A 286 -18.86 6.01 1.66
N TYR A 287 -17.80 5.36 2.15
CA TYR A 287 -17.47 4.01 1.70
C TYR A 287 -18.45 2.94 2.19
N GLU A 288 -18.97 3.04 3.41
CA GLU A 288 -20.03 2.16 3.92
C GLU A 288 -21.30 2.25 3.06
N GLN A 289 -21.75 3.49 2.80
CA GLN A 289 -22.93 3.71 1.94
C GLN A 289 -22.70 3.23 0.50
N LEU A 290 -21.53 3.47 -0.06
CA LEU A 290 -21.21 3.01 -1.41
C LEU A 290 -21.09 1.49 -1.49
N ALA A 291 -20.46 0.86 -0.50
CA ALA A 291 -20.31 -0.59 -0.40
C ALA A 291 -21.65 -1.33 -0.33
N ALA A 292 -22.66 -0.70 0.27
CA ALA A 292 -24.02 -1.25 0.36
C ALA A 292 -24.81 -1.12 -0.95
N GLN A 293 -24.39 -0.28 -1.91
CA GLN A 293 -25.14 0.06 -3.11
C GLN A 293 -24.54 -0.45 -4.42
N CYS A 294 -23.28 -0.95 -4.40
CA CYS A 294 -22.65 -1.49 -5.61
C CYS A 294 -21.72 -2.66 -5.28
N ASP A 295 -21.33 -3.42 -6.29
CA ASP A 295 -20.40 -4.55 -6.19
C ASP A 295 -19.01 -4.26 -6.78
N TYR A 296 -18.72 -3.02 -7.14
CA TYR A 296 -17.43 -2.62 -7.70
C TYR A 296 -16.32 -2.60 -6.66
N PRO A 297 -15.07 -2.89 -7.05
CA PRO A 297 -13.91 -2.76 -6.17
C PRO A 297 -13.74 -1.31 -5.67
N LEU A 298 -13.37 -1.16 -4.41
CA LEU A 298 -13.25 0.13 -3.77
C LEU A 298 -11.77 0.46 -3.47
N HIS A 299 -11.34 1.64 -3.93
CA HIS A 299 -10.01 2.17 -3.68
C HIS A 299 -10.03 3.17 -2.52
N LEU A 300 -9.57 2.74 -1.35
CA LEU A 300 -9.57 3.55 -0.14
C LEU A 300 -8.44 4.61 -0.16
N GLY A 301 -8.74 5.78 0.37
CA GLY A 301 -7.74 6.84 0.53
C GLY A 301 -8.30 8.06 1.24
N VAL A 302 -7.60 8.53 2.28
CA VAL A 302 -7.84 9.86 2.85
C VAL A 302 -7.13 10.88 1.96
N THR A 303 -7.84 11.86 1.41
CA THR A 303 -7.20 12.94 0.66
C THR A 303 -6.73 14.04 1.59
N GLU A 304 -5.64 14.74 1.23
CA GLU A 304 -5.14 15.88 2.02
C GLU A 304 -4.96 15.52 3.50
N ALA A 305 -4.40 14.33 3.78
CA ALA A 305 -4.30 13.82 5.14
C ALA A 305 -3.32 14.63 6.02
N GLY A 306 -2.38 15.35 5.40
CA GLY A 306 -1.44 16.24 6.07
C GLY A 306 -0.06 15.62 6.32
N PRO A 307 0.70 16.16 7.29
CA PRO A 307 2.04 15.68 7.64
C PRO A 307 2.07 14.21 8.01
N ALA A 308 3.26 13.58 7.92
CA ALA A 308 3.43 12.13 8.09
C ALA A 308 2.74 11.58 9.34
N PHE A 309 2.93 12.18 10.51
CA PHE A 309 2.32 11.71 11.76
C PHE A 309 0.78 11.77 11.71
N GLN A 310 0.23 12.94 11.40
CA GLN A 310 -1.23 13.13 11.36
C GLN A 310 -1.88 12.31 10.26
N GLY A 311 -1.29 12.31 9.06
CA GLY A 311 -1.81 11.59 7.90
C GLY A 311 -1.78 10.07 8.10
N THR A 312 -0.75 9.55 8.78
CA THR A 312 -0.67 8.13 9.17
C THR A 312 -1.82 7.76 10.10
N ILE A 313 -2.07 8.56 11.13
CA ILE A 313 -3.16 8.30 12.08
C ILE A 313 -4.52 8.33 11.38
N LYS A 314 -4.80 9.35 10.55
CA LYS A 314 -6.04 9.44 9.78
C LYS A 314 -6.24 8.24 8.86
N SER A 315 -5.20 7.83 8.15
CA SER A 315 -5.23 6.68 7.24
C SER A 315 -5.43 5.37 8.02
N ALA A 316 -4.71 5.18 9.12
CA ALA A 316 -4.83 3.98 9.94
C ALA A 316 -6.23 3.83 10.56
N VAL A 317 -6.83 4.92 11.04
CA VAL A 317 -8.20 4.92 11.58
C VAL A 317 -9.21 4.57 10.49
N ALA A 318 -9.17 5.27 9.34
CA ALA A 318 -10.14 5.05 8.28
C ALA A 318 -10.00 3.67 7.62
N PHE A 319 -8.78 3.25 7.29
CA PHE A 319 -8.56 1.95 6.66
C PHE A 319 -8.74 0.80 7.65
N GLY A 320 -8.33 0.99 8.92
CA GLY A 320 -8.54 0.02 9.98
C GLY A 320 -10.02 -0.30 10.11
N HIS A 321 -10.87 0.72 10.22
CA HIS A 321 -12.31 0.52 10.32
C HIS A 321 -12.88 -0.19 9.08
N LEU A 322 -12.66 0.36 7.89
CA LEU A 322 -13.26 -0.17 6.65
C LEU A 322 -12.79 -1.59 6.32
N LEU A 323 -11.48 -1.85 6.46
CA LEU A 323 -10.92 -3.17 6.14
C LEU A 323 -11.36 -4.24 7.16
N THR A 324 -11.59 -3.89 8.43
CA THR A 324 -12.15 -4.83 9.42
C THR A 324 -13.59 -5.19 9.13
N GLU A 325 -14.34 -4.29 8.49
CA GLU A 325 -15.70 -4.53 7.99
C GLU A 325 -15.73 -5.19 6.59
N GLY A 326 -14.57 -5.61 6.08
CA GLY A 326 -14.45 -6.26 4.77
C GLY A 326 -14.60 -5.30 3.57
N ILE A 327 -14.51 -3.99 3.78
CA ILE A 327 -14.66 -2.96 2.76
C ILE A 327 -13.29 -2.46 2.33
N GLY A 328 -12.98 -2.58 1.03
CA GLY A 328 -11.75 -2.09 0.42
C GLY A 328 -10.93 -3.16 -0.28
N ASP A 329 -10.51 -2.87 -1.51
CA ASP A 329 -9.82 -3.79 -2.41
C ASP A 329 -8.42 -3.28 -2.77
N THR A 330 -8.19 -1.98 -2.66
CA THR A 330 -6.88 -1.34 -2.83
C THR A 330 -6.81 -0.09 -1.97
N ILE A 331 -5.64 0.24 -1.45
CA ILE A 331 -5.43 1.39 -0.56
C ILE A 331 -4.35 2.33 -1.10
N ARG A 332 -4.48 3.62 -0.80
CA ARG A 332 -3.41 4.60 -1.00
C ARG A 332 -3.36 5.55 0.20
N VAL A 333 -2.25 5.51 0.92
CA VAL A 333 -1.92 6.52 1.94
C VAL A 333 -1.46 7.80 1.26
N SER A 334 -1.88 8.96 1.74
CA SER A 334 -1.47 10.27 1.22
C SER A 334 -0.84 11.08 2.35
N LEU A 335 0.44 11.41 2.19
CA LEU A 335 1.21 12.18 3.18
C LEU A 335 1.92 13.35 2.51
N SER A 336 2.13 14.43 3.26
CA SER A 336 3.09 15.48 2.89
C SER A 336 4.51 14.99 3.24
N ALA A 337 4.96 13.90 2.59
CA ALA A 337 6.24 13.22 2.81
C ALA A 337 6.66 12.49 1.52
N ASP A 338 7.81 11.83 1.54
CA ASP A 338 8.27 10.96 0.45
C ASP A 338 7.23 9.85 0.18
N PRO A 339 6.86 9.58 -1.09
CA PRO A 339 5.90 8.53 -1.44
C PRO A 339 6.29 7.12 -0.96
N VAL A 340 7.58 6.85 -0.76
CA VAL A 340 8.06 5.58 -0.17
C VAL A 340 7.52 5.41 1.26
N GLU A 341 7.43 6.49 2.04
CA GLU A 341 6.83 6.44 3.39
C GLU A 341 5.32 6.15 3.33
N GLU A 342 4.61 6.65 2.32
CA GLU A 342 3.19 6.31 2.09
C GLU A 342 3.02 4.80 1.90
N VAL A 343 3.88 4.17 1.10
CA VAL A 343 3.86 2.72 0.85
C VAL A 343 4.14 1.95 2.13
N LYS A 344 5.20 2.31 2.86
CA LYS A 344 5.55 1.65 4.14
C LYS A 344 4.39 1.69 5.13
N VAL A 345 3.72 2.84 5.26
CA VAL A 345 2.54 2.98 6.13
C VAL A 345 1.40 2.09 5.63
N GLY A 346 1.10 2.08 4.33
CA GLY A 346 0.07 1.23 3.74
C GLY A 346 0.32 -0.26 3.97
N VAL A 347 1.55 -0.72 3.70
CA VAL A 347 1.98 -2.11 3.97
C VAL A 347 1.81 -2.43 5.46
N LYS A 348 2.26 -1.54 6.36
CA LYS A 348 2.18 -1.78 7.80
C LYS A 348 0.74 -1.83 8.32
N ILE A 349 -0.20 -1.04 7.75
CA ILE A 349 -1.63 -1.14 8.07
C ILE A 349 -2.16 -2.52 7.67
N LEU A 350 -1.86 -3.01 6.45
CA LEU A 350 -2.31 -4.33 5.99
C LEU A 350 -1.71 -5.47 6.81
N GLU A 351 -0.42 -5.40 7.14
CA GLU A 351 0.25 -6.36 8.03
C GLU A 351 -0.40 -6.38 9.43
N SER A 352 -0.72 -5.20 9.99
CA SER A 352 -1.35 -5.08 11.31
C SER A 352 -2.75 -5.71 11.35
N LEU A 353 -3.44 -5.73 10.21
CA LEU A 353 -4.75 -6.36 10.04
C LEU A 353 -4.68 -7.81 9.56
N ASN A 354 -3.50 -8.41 9.42
CA ASN A 354 -3.28 -9.75 8.83
C ASN A 354 -3.80 -9.90 7.38
N LEU A 355 -3.94 -8.81 6.65
CA LEU A 355 -4.32 -8.79 5.23
C LEU A 355 -3.10 -8.89 4.30
N ARG A 356 -1.90 -8.82 4.85
CA ARG A 356 -0.62 -9.06 4.16
C ARG A 356 0.30 -9.85 5.10
N PRO A 357 1.16 -10.74 4.59
CA PRO A 357 2.12 -11.47 5.43
C PRO A 357 2.97 -10.51 6.24
N ARG A 358 3.07 -10.74 7.54
CA ARG A 358 3.89 -9.92 8.43
C ARG A 358 5.36 -10.22 8.22
N GLY A 359 6.17 -9.18 8.14
CA GLY A 359 7.61 -9.28 8.24
C GLY A 359 8.07 -9.50 9.69
N LEU A 360 9.33 -9.11 9.98
CA LEU A 360 9.83 -9.09 11.36
C LEU A 360 9.03 -8.08 12.20
N GLU A 361 8.37 -8.56 13.25
CA GLU A 361 7.65 -7.72 14.21
C GLU A 361 8.49 -7.58 15.49
N ILE A 362 8.82 -6.33 15.84
CA ILE A 362 9.54 -6.01 17.07
C ILE A 362 8.51 -5.66 18.14
N VAL A 363 8.40 -6.52 19.16
CA VAL A 363 7.59 -6.25 20.33
C VAL A 363 8.51 -5.75 21.46
N SER A 364 8.30 -4.52 21.91
CA SER A 364 9.06 -3.92 23.00
C SER A 364 8.12 -3.39 24.08
N CYS A 365 8.48 -3.62 25.33
CA CYS A 365 7.81 -3.06 26.49
C CYS A 365 8.78 -2.13 27.22
N PRO A 366 8.44 -0.86 27.48
CA PRO A 366 9.19 -0.02 28.39
C PRO A 366 8.94 -0.53 29.81
N SER A 367 9.92 -1.21 30.39
CA SER A 367 9.92 -1.67 31.79
C SER A 367 10.89 -0.88 32.61
#